data_a5048fdfff08e633bda0917a72c2a30a
#
_entry.id   a5048fdfff08e633bda0917a72c2a30a
#
_cell.length_a   1.000
_cell.length_b   1.000
_cell.length_c   1.000
_cell.angle_alpha   90.00
_cell.angle_beta   90.00
_cell.angle_gamma   90.00
#
_symmetry.space_group_name_H-M   'P 1'
#
loop_
_entity.id
_entity.type
_entity.pdbx_description
1 polymer ?
#
loop_
_entity_poly.entity_id
_entity_poly.type
_entity_poly.pdbx_seq_one_letter_code
_entity_poly.pdbx_strand_id
1 'polypeptide(L)'
;MTTIAPSERGFSKAPVIFSLSIAAIVVSLFIYFSPLPQMVRESLMQRVTSAHYEILCPRGALPREAMTEFARKREPLFAALNKKIGDADSMAEIRVIFDPNFPEPPGGESDHPSYSVTGTTIRTKLDGTTPQLPAEADAEGLLYAAWGKPGNARLARWIDTWLVGELHGTEIGTAAAQVEQRLGHQKLANLLENPGGEISSPNDLTLLGSAWISENAEFGGTEAVRKLYRAKMSHPNVAEVAKALGTTPLELDRRWQLWMYAYLAGMPSMPHDSGMTMDMPMAGNH
;
A
#
# COMPACT_ATOMS: atom_id res chain seq x y z
N MET A 1 65.05 -46.65 -43.78
CA MET A 1 63.72 -46.07 -44.07
C MET A 1 62.82 -46.22 -42.82
N THR A 2 62.68 -45.18 -42.04
CA THR A 2 61.94 -45.22 -40.77
C THR A 2 60.64 -44.42 -41.01
N THR A 3 59.53 -45.13 -41.04
CA THR A 3 58.23 -44.56 -41.26
C THR A 3 57.73 -43.98 -39.94
N ILE A 4 57.56 -42.68 -39.88
CA ILE A 4 56.93 -41.95 -38.71
C ILE A 4 55.44 -42.00 -38.90
N ALA A 5 54.71 -42.64 -37.95
CA ALA A 5 53.26 -42.64 -37.88
C ALA A 5 52.74 -41.28 -37.41
N PRO A 6 51.66 -40.77 -37.98
CA PRO A 6 51.01 -39.48 -37.50
C PRO A 6 50.35 -39.68 -36.14
N SER A 7 50.77 -38.87 -35.19
CA SER A 7 50.10 -38.75 -33.86
C SER A 7 48.71 -38.21 -34.03
N GLU A 8 47.71 -39.02 -33.82
CA GLU A 8 46.27 -38.52 -33.65
C GLU A 8 46.17 -37.69 -32.37
N ARG A 9 46.15 -36.41 -32.53
CA ARG A 9 45.74 -35.47 -31.43
C ARG A 9 44.25 -35.64 -31.17
N GLY A 10 43.93 -36.50 -30.22
CA GLY A 10 42.57 -36.59 -29.72
C GLY A 10 42.11 -35.23 -29.15
N PHE A 11 41.21 -34.57 -29.84
CA PHE A 11 40.56 -33.38 -29.30
C PHE A 11 39.81 -33.77 -28.03
N SER A 12 40.28 -33.27 -26.89
CA SER A 12 39.57 -33.44 -25.60
C SER A 12 38.21 -32.82 -25.67
N LYS A 13 37.14 -33.60 -25.58
CA LYS A 13 35.74 -33.14 -25.57
C LYS A 13 35.37 -32.42 -24.26
N ALA A 14 36.23 -32.47 -23.25
CA ALA A 14 36.01 -31.90 -21.93
C ALA A 14 35.70 -30.37 -21.94
N PRO A 15 36.45 -29.49 -22.67
CA PRO A 15 36.16 -28.06 -22.64
C PRO A 15 34.83 -27.71 -23.32
N VAL A 16 34.40 -28.49 -24.30
CA VAL A 16 33.11 -28.24 -24.99
C VAL A 16 31.93 -28.59 -24.07
N ILE A 17 32.01 -29.68 -23.33
CA ILE A 17 30.97 -30.10 -22.39
C ILE A 17 30.86 -29.07 -21.23
N PHE A 18 32.01 -28.62 -20.72
CA PHE A 18 32.05 -27.62 -19.65
C PHE A 18 31.44 -26.29 -20.09
N SER A 19 31.76 -25.81 -21.30
CA SER A 19 31.19 -24.59 -21.86
C SER A 19 29.68 -24.70 -22.08
N LEU A 20 29.15 -25.83 -22.54
CA LEU A 20 27.73 -26.08 -22.69
C LEU A 20 26.99 -26.12 -21.34
N SER A 21 27.61 -26.68 -20.32
CA SER A 21 27.02 -26.71 -18.97
C SER A 21 26.91 -25.32 -18.36
N ILE A 22 27.96 -24.48 -18.51
CA ILE A 22 27.90 -23.09 -18.04
C ILE A 22 26.82 -22.29 -18.82
N ALA A 23 26.74 -22.44 -20.13
CA ALA A 23 25.75 -21.79 -20.95
C ALA A 23 24.32 -22.19 -20.52
N ALA A 24 24.10 -23.48 -20.25
CA ALA A 24 22.79 -23.98 -19.76
C ALA A 24 22.43 -23.40 -18.39
N ILE A 25 23.41 -23.30 -17.48
CA ILE A 25 23.19 -22.67 -16.15
C ILE A 25 22.86 -21.19 -16.30
N VAL A 26 23.61 -20.45 -17.11
CA VAL A 26 23.37 -19.02 -17.36
C VAL A 26 21.99 -18.78 -17.98
N VAL A 27 21.61 -19.58 -18.97
CA VAL A 27 20.26 -19.50 -19.60
C VAL A 27 19.18 -19.86 -18.59
N SER A 28 19.36 -20.87 -17.76
CA SER A 28 18.42 -21.25 -16.71
C SER A 28 18.25 -20.14 -15.65
N LEU A 29 19.35 -19.52 -15.22
CA LEU A 29 19.33 -18.37 -14.32
C LEU A 29 18.66 -17.18 -14.98
N PHE A 30 18.96 -16.90 -16.25
CA PHE A 30 18.33 -15.81 -16.99
C PHE A 30 16.82 -16.02 -17.12
N ILE A 31 16.36 -17.23 -17.44
CA ILE A 31 14.92 -17.57 -17.51
C ILE A 31 14.29 -17.46 -16.13
N TYR A 32 14.97 -17.90 -15.06
CA TYR A 32 14.44 -17.88 -13.70
C TYR A 32 14.30 -16.46 -13.15
N PHE A 33 15.29 -15.60 -13.39
CA PHE A 33 15.30 -14.21 -12.90
C PHE A 33 14.72 -13.18 -13.89
N SER A 34 14.44 -13.58 -15.13
CA SER A 34 13.85 -12.67 -16.11
C SER A 34 12.34 -12.51 -15.90
N PRO A 35 11.73 -11.39 -16.30
CA PRO A 35 10.26 -11.23 -16.31
C PRO A 35 9.57 -12.08 -17.40
N LEU A 36 10.34 -12.77 -18.27
CA LEU A 36 9.80 -13.56 -19.38
C LEU A 36 8.76 -14.62 -18.95
N PRO A 37 9.00 -15.44 -17.89
CA PRO A 37 8.01 -16.43 -17.47
C PRO A 37 6.69 -15.79 -17.04
N GLN A 38 6.76 -14.61 -16.40
CA GLN A 38 5.59 -13.85 -15.99
C GLN A 38 4.85 -13.30 -17.20
N MET A 39 5.55 -12.67 -18.15
CA MET A 39 4.94 -12.13 -19.37
C MET A 39 4.27 -13.22 -20.21
N VAL A 40 4.93 -14.38 -20.34
CA VAL A 40 4.33 -15.54 -21.03
C VAL A 40 3.09 -16.03 -20.30
N ARG A 41 3.13 -16.12 -18.96
CA ARG A 41 1.98 -16.53 -18.17
C ARG A 41 0.82 -15.55 -18.33
N GLU A 42 1.08 -14.24 -18.25
CA GLU A 42 0.08 -13.20 -18.42
C GLU A 42 -0.53 -13.19 -19.86
N SER A 43 0.26 -13.51 -20.89
CA SER A 43 -0.24 -13.62 -22.27
C SER A 43 -1.22 -14.77 -22.47
N LEU A 44 -1.17 -15.80 -21.63
CA LEU A 44 -2.08 -16.94 -21.66
C LEU A 44 -3.34 -16.70 -20.80
N MET A 45 -3.42 -15.60 -20.06
CA MET A 45 -4.58 -15.27 -19.25
C MET A 45 -5.74 -14.73 -20.11
N GLN A 46 -6.93 -14.93 -19.61
CA GLN A 46 -8.12 -14.23 -20.10
C GLN A 46 -8.07 -12.80 -19.58
N ARG A 47 -8.43 -11.85 -20.43
CA ARG A 47 -8.38 -10.41 -20.15
C ARG A 47 -9.74 -9.77 -20.33
N VAL A 48 -10.09 -8.90 -19.39
CA VAL A 48 -11.24 -8.00 -19.47
C VAL A 48 -10.76 -6.60 -19.11
N THR A 49 -11.19 -5.58 -19.83
CA THR A 49 -10.86 -4.16 -19.57
C THR A 49 -12.14 -3.36 -19.38
N SER A 50 -12.07 -2.36 -18.50
CA SER A 50 -13.06 -1.32 -18.32
C SER A 50 -12.38 0.06 -18.49
N ALA A 51 -12.98 1.13 -18.01
CA ALA A 51 -12.39 2.47 -18.15
C ALA A 51 -11.06 2.61 -17.40
N HIS A 52 -10.97 2.01 -16.19
CA HIS A 52 -9.81 2.17 -15.29
C HIS A 52 -9.22 0.83 -14.82
N TYR A 53 -9.80 -0.32 -15.24
CA TYR A 53 -9.34 -1.62 -14.80
C TYR A 53 -8.99 -2.55 -15.95
N GLU A 54 -7.84 -3.21 -15.82
CA GLU A 54 -7.48 -4.39 -16.60
C GLU A 54 -7.49 -5.62 -15.68
N ILE A 55 -8.39 -6.55 -15.90
CA ILE A 55 -8.56 -7.75 -15.11
C ILE A 55 -7.96 -8.95 -15.86
N LEU A 56 -7.03 -9.64 -15.22
CA LEU A 56 -6.36 -10.83 -15.75
C LEU A 56 -6.68 -12.04 -14.88
N CYS A 57 -7.06 -13.14 -15.50
CA CYS A 57 -7.35 -14.39 -14.82
C CYS A 57 -6.96 -15.58 -15.72
N PRO A 58 -6.47 -16.71 -15.17
CA PRO A 58 -6.24 -17.91 -15.95
C PRO A 58 -7.49 -18.34 -16.70
N ARG A 59 -7.31 -18.81 -17.94
CA ARG A 59 -8.44 -19.24 -18.78
C ARG A 59 -9.23 -20.36 -18.10
N GLY A 60 -10.55 -20.18 -18.04
CA GLY A 60 -11.46 -21.16 -17.44
C GLY A 60 -11.56 -21.10 -15.91
N ALA A 61 -10.75 -20.27 -15.23
CA ALA A 61 -10.84 -20.11 -13.78
C ALA A 61 -12.03 -19.23 -13.35
N LEU A 62 -12.37 -18.22 -14.18
CA LEU A 62 -13.57 -17.39 -14.00
C LEU A 62 -14.32 -17.25 -15.32
N PRO A 63 -15.67 -17.18 -15.32
CA PRO A 63 -16.45 -16.75 -16.46
C PRO A 63 -16.10 -15.30 -16.85
N ARG A 64 -16.10 -15.01 -18.15
CA ARG A 64 -15.81 -13.65 -18.65
C ARG A 64 -16.79 -12.62 -18.11
N GLU A 65 -18.05 -13.03 -17.98
CA GLU A 65 -19.13 -12.21 -17.42
C GLU A 65 -18.85 -11.82 -15.98
N ALA A 66 -18.33 -12.74 -15.14
CA ALA A 66 -17.96 -12.47 -13.75
C ALA A 66 -16.82 -11.46 -13.66
N MET A 67 -15.83 -11.56 -14.55
CA MET A 67 -14.73 -10.59 -14.64
C MET A 67 -15.22 -9.20 -15.07
N THR A 68 -16.13 -9.15 -16.05
CA THR A 68 -16.73 -7.90 -16.54
C THR A 68 -17.56 -7.23 -15.45
N GLU A 69 -18.36 -8.02 -14.75
CA GLU A 69 -19.17 -7.51 -13.64
C GLU A 69 -18.30 -7.02 -12.45
N PHE A 70 -17.21 -7.74 -12.16
CA PHE A 70 -16.24 -7.31 -11.18
C PHE A 70 -15.63 -5.95 -11.55
N ALA A 71 -15.11 -5.80 -12.78
CA ALA A 71 -14.56 -4.53 -13.25
C ALA A 71 -15.60 -3.40 -13.17
N ARG A 72 -16.83 -3.66 -13.62
CA ARG A 72 -17.93 -2.69 -13.58
C ARG A 72 -18.27 -2.22 -12.17
N LYS A 73 -18.24 -3.12 -11.19
CA LYS A 73 -18.49 -2.79 -9.77
C LYS A 73 -17.37 -1.96 -9.13
N ARG A 74 -16.15 -2.02 -9.69
CA ARG A 74 -15.01 -1.25 -9.20
C ARG A 74 -14.94 0.18 -9.73
N GLU A 75 -15.54 0.46 -10.89
CA GLU A 75 -15.54 1.82 -11.46
C GLU A 75 -16.09 2.91 -10.51
N PRO A 76 -17.24 2.72 -9.83
CA PRO A 76 -17.72 3.68 -8.86
C PRO A 76 -16.76 3.89 -7.68
N LEU A 77 -16.10 2.81 -7.21
CA LEU A 77 -15.10 2.87 -6.15
C LEU A 77 -13.89 3.71 -6.60
N PHE A 78 -13.36 3.42 -7.79
CA PHE A 78 -12.28 4.21 -8.39
C PHE A 78 -12.65 5.69 -8.46
N ALA A 79 -13.84 6.03 -8.99
CA ALA A 79 -14.29 7.41 -9.12
C ALA A 79 -14.40 8.12 -7.76
N ALA A 80 -14.89 7.41 -6.74
CA ALA A 80 -15.02 7.95 -5.38
C ALA A 80 -13.66 8.18 -4.71
N LEU A 81 -12.72 7.21 -4.84
CA LEU A 81 -11.34 7.34 -4.38
C LEU A 81 -10.63 8.49 -5.08
N ASN A 82 -10.73 8.55 -6.41
CA ASN A 82 -10.12 9.59 -7.23
C ASN A 82 -10.60 10.99 -6.86
N LYS A 83 -11.90 11.14 -6.59
CA LYS A 83 -12.48 12.40 -6.11
C LYS A 83 -11.88 12.84 -4.78
N LYS A 84 -11.60 11.92 -3.86
CA LYS A 84 -10.99 12.20 -2.55
C LYS A 84 -9.51 12.58 -2.67
N ILE A 85 -8.77 11.92 -3.53
CA ILE A 85 -7.35 12.19 -3.75
C ILE A 85 -7.13 13.52 -4.50
N GLY A 86 -8.07 13.90 -5.36
CA GLY A 86 -8.09 15.20 -6.05
C GLY A 86 -7.05 15.38 -7.15
N ASP A 87 -6.26 14.36 -7.46
CA ASP A 87 -5.03 14.53 -8.28
C ASP A 87 -4.67 13.27 -9.09
N ALA A 88 -5.55 12.28 -9.14
CA ALA A 88 -5.29 11.11 -9.97
C ALA A 88 -5.57 11.45 -11.44
N ASP A 89 -4.61 11.12 -12.29
CA ASP A 89 -4.84 11.15 -13.72
C ASP A 89 -6.06 10.28 -14.04
N SER A 90 -7.05 10.86 -14.71
CA SER A 90 -8.25 10.14 -15.14
C SER A 90 -7.95 8.96 -16.07
N MET A 91 -6.72 8.86 -16.56
CA MET A 91 -6.21 7.78 -17.41
C MET A 91 -5.47 6.69 -16.62
N ALA A 92 -5.41 6.77 -15.29
CA ALA A 92 -4.77 5.73 -14.48
C ALA A 92 -5.47 4.39 -14.69
N GLU A 93 -4.71 3.35 -15.02
CA GLU A 93 -5.18 1.98 -15.20
C GLU A 93 -4.66 1.10 -14.06
N ILE A 94 -5.58 0.49 -13.33
CA ILE A 94 -5.29 -0.49 -12.29
C ILE A 94 -5.38 -1.88 -12.90
N ARG A 95 -4.28 -2.61 -12.86
CA ARG A 95 -4.23 -3.99 -13.32
C ARG A 95 -4.46 -4.94 -12.15
N VAL A 96 -5.49 -5.77 -12.23
CA VAL A 96 -5.78 -6.81 -11.23
C VAL A 96 -5.51 -8.19 -11.82
N ILE A 97 -4.64 -8.94 -11.17
CA ILE A 97 -4.24 -10.30 -11.59
C ILE A 97 -4.72 -11.29 -10.52
N PHE A 98 -5.70 -12.12 -10.90
CA PHE A 98 -6.12 -13.25 -10.10
C PHE A 98 -5.17 -14.42 -10.34
N ASP A 99 -4.34 -14.76 -9.35
CA ASP A 99 -3.35 -15.83 -9.44
C ASP A 99 -3.77 -16.99 -8.51
N PRO A 100 -4.12 -18.16 -9.04
CA PRO A 100 -4.47 -19.33 -8.21
C PRO A 100 -3.28 -19.84 -7.39
N ASN A 101 -2.05 -19.50 -7.78
CA ASN A 101 -0.82 -19.85 -7.08
C ASN A 101 -0.27 -18.67 -6.25
N PHE A 102 -1.09 -17.67 -5.95
CA PHE A 102 -0.68 -16.58 -5.08
C PHE A 102 -0.23 -17.15 -3.73
N PRO A 103 1.00 -16.86 -3.28
CA PRO A 103 1.53 -17.45 -2.06
C PRO A 103 0.67 -17.00 -0.86
N GLU A 104 0.24 -17.98 -0.06
CA GLU A 104 -0.30 -17.66 1.24
C GLU A 104 0.82 -17.11 2.13
N PRO A 105 0.57 -16.04 2.89
CA PRO A 105 1.58 -15.51 3.79
C PRO A 105 2.01 -16.58 4.78
N PRO A 106 3.32 -16.71 5.05
CA PRO A 106 3.81 -17.68 6.02
C PRO A 106 3.28 -17.32 7.41
N GLY A 107 2.55 -18.27 8.06
CA GLY A 107 2.19 -18.15 9.47
C GLY A 107 0.72 -18.23 9.81
N GLY A 108 -0.20 -18.31 8.86
CA GLY A 108 -1.64 -18.51 9.15
C GLY A 108 -2.31 -17.39 9.96
N GLU A 109 -1.59 -16.35 10.33
CA GLU A 109 -2.14 -15.15 10.95
C GLU A 109 -2.69 -14.24 9.87
N SER A 110 -3.95 -13.93 9.96
CA SER A 110 -4.76 -13.18 8.99
C SER A 110 -4.40 -11.69 8.84
N ASP A 111 -3.26 -11.26 9.34
CA ASP A 111 -2.81 -9.87 9.32
C ASP A 111 -2.14 -9.45 8.00
N HIS A 112 -1.92 -10.40 7.09
CA HIS A 112 -1.41 -10.09 5.77
C HIS A 112 -2.57 -9.99 4.77
N PRO A 113 -2.61 -8.93 3.98
CA PRO A 113 -3.62 -8.78 2.96
C PRO A 113 -3.55 -9.97 1.99
N SER A 114 -4.71 -10.50 1.62
CA SER A 114 -4.85 -11.55 0.60
C SER A 114 -4.43 -11.08 -0.80
N TYR A 115 -3.66 -10.01 -0.87
CA TYR A 115 -3.19 -9.37 -2.09
C TYR A 115 -1.80 -8.77 -1.92
N SER A 116 -1.15 -8.47 -3.03
CA SER A 116 0.06 -7.63 -3.08
C SER A 116 -0.09 -6.56 -4.15
N VAL A 117 0.44 -5.36 -3.89
CA VAL A 117 0.44 -4.25 -4.84
C VAL A 117 1.86 -3.90 -5.25
N THR A 118 2.08 -3.76 -6.55
CA THR A 118 3.35 -3.30 -7.11
C THR A 118 3.05 -2.26 -8.20
N GLY A 119 3.25 -1.01 -7.89
CA GLY A 119 2.80 0.06 -8.76
C GLY A 119 1.27 0.12 -8.82
N THR A 120 0.72 0.06 -10.02
CA THR A 120 -0.73 -0.05 -10.25
C THR A 120 -1.19 -1.49 -10.46
N THR A 121 -0.30 -2.47 -10.27
CA THR A 121 -0.61 -3.89 -10.44
C THR A 121 -0.90 -4.54 -9.10
N ILE A 122 -2.11 -5.05 -8.97
CA ILE A 122 -2.61 -5.78 -7.81
C ILE A 122 -2.62 -7.27 -8.16
N ARG A 123 -1.97 -8.09 -7.35
CA ARG A 123 -2.05 -9.56 -7.43
C ARG A 123 -2.81 -10.07 -6.23
N THR A 124 -3.77 -10.95 -6.46
CA THR A 124 -4.58 -11.54 -5.41
C THR A 124 -4.86 -13.00 -5.71
N LYS A 125 -5.14 -13.78 -4.66
CA LYS A 125 -5.60 -15.16 -4.79
C LYS A 125 -7.00 -15.18 -5.37
N LEU A 126 -7.27 -16.16 -6.22
CA LEU A 126 -8.62 -16.46 -6.66
C LEU A 126 -9.23 -17.51 -5.72
N ASP A 127 -10.18 -17.09 -4.90
CA ASP A 127 -10.94 -18.00 -4.04
C ASP A 127 -12.31 -18.29 -4.65
N GLY A 128 -12.50 -19.54 -5.09
CA GLY A 128 -13.76 -19.99 -5.69
C GLY A 128 -14.06 -19.37 -7.05
N THR A 129 -15.33 -19.10 -7.30
CA THR A 129 -15.84 -18.59 -8.60
C THR A 129 -16.19 -17.11 -8.60
N THR A 130 -16.05 -16.45 -7.46
CA THR A 130 -16.37 -15.03 -7.31
C THR A 130 -15.10 -14.24 -7.03
N PRO A 131 -14.71 -13.30 -7.92
CA PRO A 131 -13.54 -12.49 -7.67
C PRO A 131 -13.78 -11.55 -6.50
N GLN A 132 -12.84 -11.54 -5.55
CA GLN A 132 -12.86 -10.67 -4.38
C GLN A 132 -11.56 -9.87 -4.31
N LEU A 133 -11.66 -8.62 -3.90
CA LEU A 133 -10.53 -7.74 -3.68
C LEU A 133 -10.93 -6.69 -2.64
N PRO A 134 -10.16 -6.51 -1.56
CA PRO A 134 -10.38 -5.42 -0.62
C PRO A 134 -10.27 -4.05 -1.28
N ALA A 135 -11.03 -3.07 -0.79
CA ALA A 135 -11.02 -1.72 -1.33
C ALA A 135 -9.67 -1.01 -1.09
N GLU A 136 -8.94 -1.41 -0.04
CA GLU A 136 -7.59 -0.94 0.27
C GLU A 136 -6.60 -1.22 -0.87
N ALA A 137 -6.76 -2.33 -1.58
CA ALA A 137 -5.90 -2.65 -2.73
C ALA A 137 -6.11 -1.66 -3.89
N ASP A 138 -7.36 -1.25 -4.14
CA ASP A 138 -7.65 -0.22 -5.14
C ASP A 138 -7.09 1.14 -4.69
N ALA A 139 -7.24 1.49 -3.41
CA ALA A 139 -6.70 2.71 -2.85
C ALA A 139 -5.17 2.77 -3.00
N GLU A 140 -4.46 1.69 -2.66
CA GLU A 140 -3.01 1.59 -2.81
C GLU A 140 -2.57 1.75 -4.28
N GLY A 141 -3.22 1.04 -5.21
CA GLY A 141 -2.94 1.15 -6.64
C GLY A 141 -3.18 2.55 -7.19
N LEU A 142 -4.26 3.19 -6.76
CA LEU A 142 -4.62 4.55 -7.19
C LEU A 142 -3.68 5.60 -6.59
N LEU A 143 -3.34 5.49 -5.30
CA LEU A 143 -2.36 6.38 -4.66
C LEU A 143 -1.00 6.27 -5.32
N TYR A 144 -0.60 5.06 -5.71
CA TYR A 144 0.64 4.89 -6.47
C TYR A 144 0.57 5.58 -7.83
N ALA A 145 -0.54 5.46 -8.55
CA ALA A 145 -0.73 6.13 -9.83
C ALA A 145 -0.68 7.66 -9.70
N ALA A 146 -1.37 8.21 -8.68
CA ALA A 146 -1.50 9.64 -8.46
C ALA A 146 -0.25 10.27 -7.84
N TRP A 147 0.31 9.61 -6.83
CA TRP A 147 1.36 10.18 -5.98
C TRP A 147 2.71 9.49 -6.11
N GLY A 148 2.80 8.39 -6.87
CA GLY A 148 4.02 7.60 -7.07
C GLY A 148 4.29 6.63 -5.92
N LYS A 149 5.53 6.16 -5.83
CA LYS A 149 5.95 5.20 -4.82
C LYS A 149 5.87 5.80 -3.41
N PRO A 150 5.25 5.10 -2.44
CA PRO A 150 5.23 5.57 -1.05
C PRO A 150 6.64 5.65 -0.46
N GLY A 151 6.86 6.65 0.36
CA GLY A 151 8.13 6.84 1.06
C GLY A 151 8.28 5.92 2.27
N ASN A 152 7.16 5.51 2.87
CA ASN A 152 7.11 4.58 4.00
C ASN A 152 5.86 3.69 3.90
N ALA A 153 6.02 2.37 4.03
CA ALA A 153 4.94 1.41 3.86
C ALA A 153 3.87 1.48 4.97
N ARG A 154 4.28 1.77 6.22
CA ARG A 154 3.34 1.91 7.33
C ARG A 154 2.42 3.12 7.14
N LEU A 155 2.99 4.27 6.80
CA LEU A 155 2.21 5.49 6.54
C LEU A 155 1.28 5.30 5.35
N ALA A 156 1.74 4.64 4.28
CA ALA A 156 0.91 4.30 3.13
C ALA A 156 -0.30 3.46 3.55
N ARG A 157 -0.10 2.39 4.33
CA ARG A 157 -1.18 1.55 4.84
C ARG A 157 -2.21 2.34 5.67
N TRP A 158 -1.77 3.26 6.52
CA TRP A 158 -2.68 4.11 7.28
C TRP A 158 -3.49 5.04 6.39
N ILE A 159 -2.86 5.56 5.33
CA ILE A 159 -3.52 6.41 4.33
C ILE A 159 -4.56 5.61 3.53
N ASP A 160 -4.22 4.37 3.11
CA ASP A 160 -5.16 3.49 2.41
C ASP A 160 -6.40 3.20 3.27
N THR A 161 -6.18 2.82 4.54
CA THR A 161 -7.26 2.52 5.49
C THR A 161 -8.11 3.77 5.78
N TRP A 162 -7.50 4.93 5.96
CA TRP A 162 -8.22 6.19 6.10
C TRP A 162 -9.10 6.48 4.88
N LEU A 163 -8.53 6.37 3.68
CA LEU A 163 -9.21 6.71 2.44
C LEU A 163 -10.43 5.80 2.20
N VAL A 164 -10.29 4.50 2.47
CA VAL A 164 -11.38 3.52 2.35
C VAL A 164 -12.41 3.71 3.46
N GLY A 165 -12.00 3.97 4.69
CA GLY A 165 -12.88 4.24 5.81
C GLY A 165 -13.80 5.44 5.53
N GLU A 166 -13.25 6.53 5.03
CA GLU A 166 -13.99 7.72 4.62
C GLU A 166 -15.06 7.41 3.55
N LEU A 167 -14.77 6.53 2.59
CA LEU A 167 -15.72 6.13 1.56
C LEU A 167 -16.86 5.28 2.08
N HIS A 168 -16.58 4.43 3.07
CA HIS A 168 -17.60 3.57 3.68
C HIS A 168 -18.39 4.27 4.79
N GLY A 169 -18.13 5.57 5.03
CA GLY A 169 -18.75 6.33 6.11
C GLY A 169 -18.36 5.82 7.50
N THR A 170 -17.21 5.13 7.60
CA THR A 170 -16.67 4.71 8.88
C THR A 170 -16.14 5.93 9.61
N GLU A 171 -16.68 6.23 10.77
CA GLU A 171 -16.16 7.28 11.64
C GLU A 171 -14.86 6.81 12.30
N ILE A 172 -13.76 6.91 11.56
CA ILE A 172 -12.43 6.43 11.99
C ILE A 172 -12.04 7.04 13.35
N GLY A 173 -12.36 8.33 13.56
CA GLY A 173 -12.11 8.99 14.84
C GLY A 173 -12.85 8.34 16.01
N THR A 174 -14.12 8.02 15.84
CA THR A 174 -14.93 7.32 16.85
C THR A 174 -14.37 5.91 17.14
N ALA A 175 -14.02 5.16 16.09
CA ALA A 175 -13.43 3.84 16.26
C ALA A 175 -12.07 3.91 16.95
N ALA A 176 -11.22 4.87 16.59
CA ALA A 176 -9.94 5.10 17.24
C ALA A 176 -10.08 5.52 18.70
N ALA A 177 -11.10 6.35 19.03
CA ALA A 177 -11.39 6.72 20.41
C ALA A 177 -11.75 5.50 21.29
N GLN A 178 -12.45 4.49 20.74
CA GLN A 178 -12.71 3.24 21.45
C GLN A 178 -11.41 2.45 21.73
N VAL A 179 -10.45 2.48 20.80
CA VAL A 179 -9.13 1.88 21.01
C VAL A 179 -8.37 2.63 22.10
N GLU A 180 -8.35 3.96 22.06
CA GLU A 180 -7.76 4.83 23.10
C GLU A 180 -8.35 4.57 24.48
N GLN A 181 -9.68 4.41 24.61
CA GLN A 181 -10.32 4.07 25.89
C GLN A 181 -9.83 2.74 26.46
N ARG A 182 -9.54 1.77 25.61
CA ARG A 182 -9.06 0.45 26.01
C ARG A 182 -7.57 0.41 26.34
N LEU A 183 -6.75 1.09 25.55
CA LEU A 183 -5.29 1.08 25.69
C LEU A 183 -4.77 2.16 26.65
N GLY A 184 -5.58 3.15 26.98
CA GLY A 184 -5.14 4.38 27.61
C GLY A 184 -4.62 5.37 26.56
N HIS A 185 -4.40 6.61 27.02
CA HIS A 185 -4.01 7.70 26.13
C HIS A 185 -2.66 7.46 25.45
N GLN A 186 -2.67 7.44 24.10
CA GLN A 186 -1.49 7.21 23.29
C GLN A 186 -0.89 8.53 22.80
N LYS A 187 0.38 8.79 23.17
CA LYS A 187 1.14 9.90 22.58
C LYS A 187 1.45 9.60 21.12
N LEU A 188 1.58 10.63 20.29
CA LEU A 188 1.92 10.48 18.88
C LEU A 188 3.26 9.72 18.68
N ALA A 189 4.23 9.88 19.59
CA ALA A 189 5.47 9.13 19.55
C ALA A 189 5.24 7.61 19.67
N ASN A 190 4.34 7.17 20.56
CA ASN A 190 3.99 5.76 20.71
C ASN A 190 3.34 5.21 19.43
N LEU A 191 2.52 6.00 18.78
CA LEU A 191 1.87 5.63 17.52
C LEU A 191 2.90 5.49 16.38
N LEU A 192 3.77 6.47 16.20
CA LEU A 192 4.73 6.51 15.09
C LEU A 192 5.90 5.53 15.28
N GLU A 193 6.42 5.43 16.49
CA GLU A 193 7.62 4.65 16.79
C GLU A 193 7.28 3.26 17.33
N ASN A 194 6.15 3.15 18.07
CA ASN A 194 5.71 1.97 18.81
C ASN A 194 6.88 1.28 19.56
N PRO A 195 7.64 2.02 20.39
CA PRO A 195 8.79 1.50 21.10
C PRO A 195 8.32 0.42 22.08
N GLY A 196 8.87 -0.77 21.99
CA GLY A 196 8.53 -1.89 22.88
C GLY A 196 7.18 -2.58 22.58
N GLY A 197 6.47 -2.20 21.53
CA GLY A 197 5.21 -2.84 21.14
C GLY A 197 4.06 -2.53 22.10
N GLU A 198 3.99 -1.31 22.64
CA GLU A 198 2.90 -0.89 23.54
C GLU A 198 1.52 -1.07 22.89
N ILE A 199 1.43 -0.83 21.57
CA ILE A 199 0.26 -1.18 20.77
C ILE A 199 0.54 -2.52 20.12
N SER A 200 0.14 -3.61 20.80
CA SER A 200 0.44 -4.99 20.36
C SER A 200 -0.42 -5.47 19.21
N SER A 201 -1.64 -4.92 19.05
CA SER A 201 -2.54 -5.26 17.95
C SER A 201 -2.21 -4.48 16.69
N PRO A 202 -1.83 -5.12 15.57
CA PRO A 202 -1.61 -4.45 14.28
C PRO A 202 -2.84 -3.68 13.78
N ASN A 203 -4.03 -4.20 14.06
CA ASN A 203 -5.29 -3.55 13.68
C ASN A 203 -5.52 -2.27 14.48
N ASP A 204 -5.26 -2.29 15.79
CA ASP A 204 -5.37 -1.10 16.63
C ASP A 204 -4.36 -0.03 16.19
N LEU A 205 -3.13 -0.43 15.91
CA LEU A 205 -2.09 0.48 15.40
C LEU A 205 -2.49 1.08 14.04
N THR A 206 -3.06 0.29 13.16
CA THR A 206 -3.54 0.75 11.85
C THR A 206 -4.71 1.72 12.02
N LEU A 207 -5.66 1.42 12.91
CA LEU A 207 -6.82 2.26 13.14
C LEU A 207 -6.44 3.61 13.76
N LEU A 208 -5.59 3.62 14.79
CA LEU A 208 -5.07 4.84 15.40
C LEU A 208 -4.25 5.66 14.40
N GLY A 209 -3.42 5.00 13.60
CA GLY A 209 -2.65 5.63 12.53
C GLY A 209 -3.54 6.27 11.47
N SER A 210 -4.60 5.58 11.06
CA SER A 210 -5.57 6.12 10.09
C SER A 210 -6.36 7.30 10.66
N ALA A 211 -6.68 7.29 11.95
CA ALA A 211 -7.29 8.42 12.64
C ALA A 211 -6.35 9.64 12.68
N TRP A 212 -5.04 9.41 12.91
CA TRP A 212 -4.06 10.47 12.81
C TRP A 212 -3.89 11.01 11.38
N ILE A 213 -4.03 10.18 10.35
CA ILE A 213 -4.11 10.65 8.95
C ILE A 213 -5.37 11.49 8.73
N SER A 214 -6.52 11.11 9.30
CA SER A 214 -7.74 11.90 9.24
C SER A 214 -7.56 13.29 9.85
N GLU A 215 -6.94 13.36 11.04
CA GLU A 215 -6.58 14.63 11.67
C GLU A 215 -5.74 15.51 10.72
N ASN A 216 -4.70 14.95 10.11
CA ASN A 216 -3.86 15.70 9.18
C ASN A 216 -4.60 16.11 7.90
N ALA A 217 -5.54 15.30 7.43
CA ALA A 217 -6.41 15.64 6.30
C ALA A 217 -7.35 16.79 6.64
N GLU A 218 -7.89 16.82 7.84
CA GLU A 218 -8.75 17.93 8.33
C GLU A 218 -7.97 19.24 8.42
N PHE A 219 -6.75 19.22 8.99
CA PHE A 219 -5.95 20.43 9.19
C PHE A 219 -5.17 20.91 7.96
N GLY A 220 -4.69 20.04 7.15
CA GLY A 220 -3.78 20.39 6.03
C GLY A 220 -4.28 19.92 4.66
N GLY A 221 -5.49 19.36 4.59
CA GLY A 221 -6.08 18.84 3.36
C GLY A 221 -5.31 17.66 2.76
N THR A 222 -5.69 17.30 1.56
CA THR A 222 -5.07 16.21 0.79
C THR A 222 -3.56 16.43 0.58
N GLU A 223 -3.11 17.70 0.55
CA GLU A 223 -1.69 18.01 0.37
C GLU A 223 -0.84 17.57 1.58
N ALA A 224 -1.34 17.70 2.81
CA ALA A 224 -0.64 17.20 3.99
C ALA A 224 -0.51 15.66 3.94
N VAL A 225 -1.58 14.97 3.57
CA VAL A 225 -1.58 13.51 3.40
C VAL A 225 -0.60 13.09 2.30
N ARG A 226 -0.58 13.80 1.16
CA ARG A 226 0.37 13.55 0.06
C ARG A 226 1.82 13.73 0.49
N LYS A 227 2.11 14.74 1.31
CA LYS A 227 3.46 14.94 1.89
C LYS A 227 3.87 13.77 2.76
N LEU A 228 2.97 13.28 3.63
CA LEU A 228 3.20 12.10 4.46
C LEU A 228 3.44 10.84 3.62
N TYR A 229 2.63 10.63 2.59
CA TYR A 229 2.77 9.49 1.67
C TYR A 229 4.12 9.45 0.98
N ARG A 230 4.62 10.61 0.53
CA ARG A 230 5.89 10.75 -0.21
C ARG A 230 7.12 10.85 0.68
N ALA A 231 6.96 11.11 1.98
CA ALA A 231 8.06 11.31 2.91
C ALA A 231 8.89 10.04 3.07
N LYS A 232 10.17 10.11 2.68
CA LYS A 232 11.12 9.00 2.79
C LYS A 232 11.61 8.87 4.22
N MET A 233 10.98 8.01 4.98
CA MET A 233 11.31 7.72 6.38
C MET A 233 11.46 6.21 6.55
N SER A 234 12.62 5.76 7.00
CA SER A 234 12.81 4.33 7.31
C SER A 234 12.02 3.93 8.55
N HIS A 235 12.08 4.79 9.57
CA HIS A 235 11.38 4.65 10.84
C HIS A 235 10.73 5.99 11.16
N PRO A 236 9.42 6.15 10.86
CA PRO A 236 8.73 7.41 11.13
C PRO A 236 8.83 7.77 12.61
N ASN A 237 9.23 8.99 12.91
CA ASN A 237 9.21 9.57 14.23
C ASN A 237 8.61 10.97 14.19
N VAL A 238 8.25 11.50 15.36
CA VAL A 238 7.52 12.79 15.44
C VAL A 238 8.31 13.93 14.79
N ALA A 239 9.64 13.95 14.94
CA ALA A 239 10.47 15.02 14.41
C ALA A 239 10.55 15.00 12.87
N GLU A 240 10.74 13.83 12.26
CA GLU A 240 10.77 13.67 10.79
C GLU A 240 9.42 14.00 10.17
N VAL A 241 8.34 13.53 10.78
CA VAL A 241 6.97 13.80 10.33
C VAL A 241 6.65 15.29 10.45
N ALA A 242 6.96 15.93 11.57
CA ALA A 242 6.78 17.36 11.76
C ALA A 242 7.53 18.17 10.70
N LYS A 243 8.78 17.78 10.41
CA LYS A 243 9.57 18.40 9.32
C LYS A 243 8.90 18.22 7.96
N ALA A 244 8.37 17.04 7.63
CA ALA A 244 7.69 16.78 6.37
C ALA A 244 6.43 17.63 6.20
N LEU A 245 5.70 17.86 7.30
CA LEU A 245 4.48 18.68 7.33
C LEU A 245 4.77 20.19 7.47
N GLY A 246 6.01 20.60 7.76
CA GLY A 246 6.37 22.00 7.98
C GLY A 246 5.86 22.57 9.31
N THR A 247 5.78 21.73 10.34
CA THR A 247 5.32 22.08 11.69
C THR A 247 6.39 21.69 12.76
N THR A 248 6.07 21.87 14.03
CA THR A 248 6.92 21.43 15.14
C THR A 248 6.42 20.12 15.75
N PRO A 249 7.32 19.31 16.36
CA PRO A 249 6.92 18.10 17.09
C PRO A 249 5.88 18.36 18.18
N LEU A 250 6.02 19.46 18.91
CA LEU A 250 5.11 19.84 19.99
C LEU A 250 3.72 20.18 19.47
N GLU A 251 3.64 20.94 18.36
CA GLU A 251 2.37 21.30 17.76
C GLU A 251 1.66 20.09 17.17
N LEU A 252 2.40 19.17 16.55
CA LEU A 252 1.86 17.96 15.98
C LEU A 252 1.27 17.04 17.07
N ASP A 253 1.99 16.83 18.17
CA ASP A 253 1.49 16.04 19.30
C ASP A 253 0.29 16.72 19.99
N ARG A 254 0.32 18.03 20.16
CA ARG A 254 -0.79 18.80 20.73
C ARG A 254 -2.06 18.68 19.86
N ARG A 255 -1.95 18.82 18.55
CA ARG A 255 -3.09 18.69 17.64
C ARG A 255 -3.70 17.30 17.72
N TRP A 256 -2.87 16.25 17.71
CA TRP A 256 -3.31 14.88 17.89
C TRP A 256 -4.10 14.69 19.18
N GLN A 257 -3.56 15.17 20.29
CA GLN A 257 -4.20 15.07 21.60
C GLN A 257 -5.55 15.79 21.64
N LEU A 258 -5.62 17.01 21.14
CA LEU A 258 -6.86 17.79 21.09
C LEU A 258 -7.91 17.14 20.19
N TRP A 259 -7.50 16.64 19.03
CA TRP A 259 -8.40 15.97 18.10
C TRP A 259 -8.98 14.69 18.72
N MET A 260 -8.13 13.85 19.29
CA MET A 260 -8.56 12.63 19.97
C MET A 260 -9.47 12.93 21.17
N TYR A 261 -9.13 13.95 21.96
CA TYR A 261 -9.96 14.38 23.09
C TYR A 261 -11.38 14.78 22.65
N ALA A 262 -11.51 15.45 21.53
CA ALA A 262 -12.83 15.83 20.99
C ALA A 262 -13.71 14.59 20.71
N TYR A 263 -13.14 13.54 20.13
CA TYR A 263 -13.85 12.29 19.92
C TYR A 263 -14.17 11.54 21.22
N LEU A 264 -13.23 11.51 22.16
CA LEU A 264 -13.45 10.90 23.48
C LEU A 264 -14.55 11.63 24.28
N ALA A 265 -14.67 12.93 24.14
CA ALA A 265 -15.70 13.74 24.79
C ALA A 265 -17.05 13.69 24.06
N GLY A 266 -17.15 12.99 22.91
CA GLY A 266 -18.35 12.98 22.07
C GLY A 266 -18.69 14.34 21.47
N MET A 267 -17.71 15.23 21.37
CA MET A 267 -17.89 16.53 20.72
C MET A 267 -17.78 16.35 19.19
N PRO A 268 -18.67 17.00 18.41
CA PRO A 268 -18.46 17.05 16.98
C PRO A 268 -17.11 17.76 16.71
N SER A 269 -16.32 17.22 15.79
CA SER A 269 -15.09 17.89 15.32
C SER A 269 -15.43 19.32 14.95
N MET A 270 -14.73 20.29 15.53
CA MET A 270 -14.99 21.69 15.23
C MET A 270 -14.71 21.96 13.75
N PRO A 271 -15.65 22.58 13.00
CA PRO A 271 -15.35 22.98 11.64
C PRO A 271 -14.17 23.94 11.66
N HIS A 272 -13.15 23.62 10.89
CA HIS A 272 -11.95 24.41 10.77
C HIS A 272 -12.28 25.73 10.05
N ASP A 273 -12.48 26.78 10.83
CA ASP A 273 -12.48 28.14 10.29
C ASP A 273 -10.99 28.54 10.11
N SER A 274 -10.53 28.57 8.87
CA SER A 274 -9.15 28.85 8.45
C SER A 274 -8.73 30.31 8.69
N GLY A 275 -9.13 30.90 9.81
CA GLY A 275 -8.91 32.32 10.09
C GLY A 275 -8.76 32.75 11.53
N MET A 276 -8.90 31.87 12.53
CA MET A 276 -8.73 32.29 13.92
C MET A 276 -7.28 32.15 14.39
N THR A 277 -6.50 33.21 14.27
CA THR A 277 -5.41 33.51 15.21
C THR A 277 -6.03 33.62 16.61
N MET A 278 -5.78 32.64 17.47
CA MET A 278 -6.12 32.75 18.89
C MET A 278 -5.21 33.82 19.53
N ASP A 279 -5.74 35.05 19.58
CA ASP A 279 -5.27 36.02 20.55
C ASP A 279 -5.69 35.55 21.96
N MET A 280 -4.80 34.88 22.65
CA MET A 280 -4.97 34.60 24.07
C MET A 280 -4.82 35.92 24.85
N PRO A 281 -5.82 36.32 25.66
CA PRO A 281 -5.65 37.45 26.54
C PRO A 281 -4.55 37.10 27.57
N MET A 282 -3.43 37.82 27.51
CA MET A 282 -2.42 37.82 28.56
C MET A 282 -3.09 38.25 29.87
N ALA A 283 -3.20 37.32 30.84
CA ALA A 283 -3.65 37.63 32.18
C ALA A 283 -2.69 38.67 32.76
N GLY A 284 -3.20 39.90 32.92
CA GLY A 284 -2.45 40.97 33.56
C GLY A 284 -2.20 40.64 35.02
N ASN A 285 -0.96 40.77 35.43
CA ASN A 285 -0.55 40.85 36.82
C ASN A 285 -1.23 42.01 37.53
N HIS A 286 -1.89 41.70 38.60
CA HIS A 286 -2.07 42.60 39.73
C HIS A 286 -1.71 41.87 41.02
#